data_bff65f1a3e77ad4921dcbfd9f4cec2cd
#
_entry.id   bff65f1a3e77ad4921dcbfd9f4cec2cd
#
_cell.length_a   1.000
_cell.length_b   1.000
_cell.length_c   1.000
_cell.angle_alpha   90.00
_cell.angle_beta   90.00
_cell.angle_gamma   90.00
#
_symmetry.space_group_name_H-M   'P 1'
#
loop_
_entity.id
_entity.type
_entity.pdbx_description
1 polymer ?
#
loop_
_entity_poly.entity_id
_entity_poly.type
_entity_poly.pdbx_seq_one_letter_code
_entity_poly.pdbx_strand_id
1 'polypeptide(L)'
;MSVVAITMDVYCARADGNPAYRVYVDGDLLTERNWAWPAYEVYIRENIEVNVEPGQHQIELVDCSNNNVFYLKDIKVNGAANNGPMFTV
;
A
#
# COMPACT_ATOMS: atom_id res chain seq x y z
N MET A 1 12.66 18.40 -4.10
CA MET A 1 11.67 17.30 -3.97
C MET A 1 11.47 16.59 -5.29
N SER A 2 11.29 15.31 -5.24
CA SER A 2 11.04 14.50 -6.42
C SER A 2 9.64 13.86 -6.32
N VAL A 3 8.94 13.80 -7.45
CA VAL A 3 7.70 13.05 -7.55
C VAL A 3 8.07 11.58 -7.75
N VAL A 4 7.54 10.72 -6.90
CA VAL A 4 7.79 9.28 -6.95
C VAL A 4 6.46 8.58 -7.20
N ALA A 5 6.42 7.73 -8.22
CA ALA A 5 5.25 6.92 -8.52
C ALA A 5 5.41 5.55 -7.86
N ILE A 6 4.47 5.20 -7.00
CA ILE A 6 4.47 3.92 -6.29
C ILE A 6 3.26 3.12 -6.75
N THR A 7 3.49 1.89 -7.18
CA THR A 7 2.41 0.95 -7.46
C THR A 7 2.57 -0.27 -6.58
N MET A 8 1.46 -0.82 -6.12
CA MET A 8 1.47 -2.01 -5.29
C MET A 8 0.13 -2.70 -5.36
N ASP A 9 0.14 -4.01 -5.19
CA ASP A 9 -1.06 -4.82 -5.19
C ASP A 9 -1.41 -5.15 -3.74
N VAL A 10 -2.61 -4.75 -3.31
CA VAL A 10 -3.11 -5.00 -1.96
C VAL A 10 -4.05 -6.20 -2.02
N TYR A 11 -3.73 -7.23 -1.24
CA TYR A 11 -4.52 -8.44 -1.13
C TYR A 11 -5.16 -8.52 0.25
N CYS A 12 -6.31 -9.17 0.30
CA CYS A 12 -7.02 -9.44 1.54
C CYS A 12 -7.09 -10.94 1.74
N ALA A 13 -6.51 -11.45 2.82
CA ALA A 13 -6.50 -12.89 3.12
C ALA A 13 -7.88 -13.41 3.53
N ARG A 14 -8.70 -12.55 4.12
CA ARG A 14 -10.08 -12.87 4.48
C ARG A 14 -10.94 -11.62 4.32
N ALA A 15 -12.16 -11.81 3.83
CA ALA A 15 -13.10 -10.71 3.61
C ALA A 15 -14.26 -10.75 4.60
N ASP A 16 -14.03 -11.20 5.82
CA ASP A 16 -15.05 -11.26 6.87
C ASP A 16 -15.39 -9.86 7.39
N GLY A 17 -16.65 -9.55 7.48
CA GLY A 17 -17.10 -8.25 7.97
C GLY A 17 -16.85 -7.16 6.94
N ASN A 18 -16.34 -6.02 7.39
CA ASN A 18 -16.04 -4.86 6.55
C ASN A 18 -14.56 -4.48 6.69
N PRO A 19 -13.64 -5.24 6.09
CA PRO A 19 -12.22 -4.92 6.22
C PRO A 19 -11.90 -3.57 5.59
N ALA A 20 -10.95 -2.86 6.19
CA ALA A 20 -10.49 -1.57 5.69
C ALA A 20 -8.99 -1.45 5.93
N TYR A 21 -8.31 -0.71 5.04
CA TYR A 21 -6.88 -0.46 5.21
C TYR A 21 -6.55 0.99 4.87
N ARG A 22 -5.39 1.42 5.36
CA ARG A 22 -4.81 2.72 5.05
C ARG A 22 -3.38 2.54 4.58
N VAL A 23 -2.97 3.40 3.66
CA VAL A 23 -1.59 3.43 3.16
C VAL A 23 -0.97 4.75 3.55
N TYR A 24 0.18 4.66 4.20
CA TYR A 24 0.97 5.81 4.62
C TYR A 24 2.33 5.78 3.95
N VAL A 25 2.89 6.95 3.69
CA VAL A 25 4.31 7.09 3.36
C VAL A 25 4.91 8.05 4.38
N ASP A 26 5.92 7.60 5.12
CA ASP A 26 6.58 8.35 6.19
C ASP A 26 5.59 8.93 7.22
N GLY A 27 4.54 8.17 7.51
CA GLY A 27 3.54 8.59 8.48
C GLY A 27 2.44 9.49 7.92
N ASP A 28 2.51 9.87 6.66
CA ASP A 28 1.47 10.68 6.02
C ASP A 28 0.44 9.78 5.33
N LEU A 29 -0.82 9.95 5.70
CA LEU A 29 -1.92 9.18 5.11
C LEU A 29 -2.14 9.57 3.66
N LEU A 30 -2.07 8.58 2.77
CA LEU A 30 -2.29 8.79 1.34
C LEU A 30 -3.62 8.25 0.85
N THR A 31 -4.07 7.12 1.37
CA THR A 31 -5.33 6.53 0.95
C THR A 31 -5.92 5.65 2.05
N GLU A 32 -7.24 5.57 2.06
CA GLU A 32 -8.00 4.69 2.93
C GLU A 32 -9.07 4.02 2.07
N ARG A 33 -9.18 2.68 2.19
CA ARG A 33 -10.16 1.93 1.40
C ARG A 33 -10.90 0.92 2.25
N ASN A 34 -12.18 0.76 1.92
CA ASN A 34 -12.98 -0.34 2.42
C ASN A 34 -12.93 -1.47 1.41
N TRP A 35 -12.73 -2.69 1.89
CA TRP A 35 -12.68 -3.87 1.05
C TRP A 35 -14.10 -4.37 0.80
N ALA A 36 -14.56 -4.21 -0.44
CA ALA A 36 -15.92 -4.57 -0.81
C ALA A 36 -16.02 -5.88 -1.59
N TRP A 37 -14.90 -6.56 -1.81
CA TRP A 37 -14.85 -7.78 -2.61
C TRP A 37 -15.10 -9.01 -1.75
N PRO A 38 -15.97 -9.94 -2.18
CA PRO A 38 -16.23 -11.15 -1.39
C PRO A 38 -15.19 -12.25 -1.57
N ALA A 39 -14.25 -12.11 -2.50
CA ALA A 39 -13.28 -13.16 -2.82
C ALA A 39 -11.89 -12.80 -2.35
N TYR A 40 -11.09 -13.83 -2.02
CA TYR A 40 -9.73 -13.67 -1.52
C TYR A 40 -8.70 -13.51 -2.63
N GLU A 41 -9.04 -13.87 -3.85
CA GLU A 41 -8.10 -13.92 -4.96
C GLU A 41 -8.02 -12.62 -5.76
N VAL A 42 -8.83 -11.62 -5.40
CA VAL A 42 -8.80 -10.32 -6.04
C VAL A 42 -7.87 -9.39 -5.27
N TYR A 43 -7.37 -8.40 -5.96
CA TYR A 43 -6.50 -7.39 -5.35
C TYR A 43 -6.87 -6.01 -5.86
N ILE A 44 -6.47 -5.01 -5.10
CA ILE A 44 -6.58 -3.61 -5.50
C ILE A 44 -5.18 -3.13 -5.85
N ARG A 45 -5.00 -2.61 -7.06
CA ARG A 45 -3.73 -1.98 -7.44
C ARG A 45 -3.79 -0.52 -7.03
N GLU A 46 -2.95 -0.17 -6.09
CA GLU A 46 -2.79 1.22 -5.67
C GLU A 46 -1.76 1.90 -6.56
N ASN A 47 -2.11 3.08 -7.09
CA ASN A 47 -1.20 3.93 -7.83
C ASN A 47 -1.12 5.25 -7.06
N ILE A 48 0.05 5.53 -6.50
CA ILE A 48 0.24 6.67 -5.62
C ILE A 48 1.39 7.51 -6.15
N GLU A 49 1.21 8.82 -6.19
CA GLU A 49 2.29 9.75 -6.47
C GLU A 49 2.55 10.60 -5.23
N VAL A 50 3.80 10.65 -4.80
CA VAL A 50 4.21 11.42 -3.63
C VAL A 50 5.38 12.32 -3.98
N ASN A 51 5.44 13.48 -3.34
CA ASN A 51 6.60 14.37 -3.39
C ASN A 51 7.45 14.10 -2.17
N VAL A 52 8.68 13.65 -2.37
CA VAL A 52 9.57 13.29 -1.26
C VAL A 52 10.94 13.92 -1.45
N GLU A 53 11.62 14.18 -0.33
CA GLU A 53 13.01 14.63 -0.33
C GLU A 53 13.92 13.46 -0.71
N PRO A 54 15.15 13.72 -1.18
CA PRO A 54 16.12 12.64 -1.35
C PRO A 54 16.37 11.91 -0.03
N GLY A 55 16.51 10.59 -0.11
CA GLY A 55 16.79 9.76 1.04
C GLY A 55 15.91 8.54 1.11
N GLN A 56 15.85 7.94 2.29
CA GLN A 56 15.11 6.72 2.55
C GLN A 56 13.71 7.04 3.07
N HIS A 57 12.73 6.31 2.55
CA HIS A 57 11.31 6.48 2.89
C HIS A 57 10.67 5.12 3.16
N GLN A 58 9.53 5.14 3.85
CA GLN A 58 8.82 3.92 4.22
C GLN A 58 7.36 3.99 3.81
N ILE A 59 6.91 2.90 3.15
CA ILE A 59 5.49 2.66 2.89
C ILE A 59 4.94 1.85 4.05
N GLU A 60 3.77 2.21 4.56
CA GLU A 60 3.13 1.47 5.65
C GLU A 60 1.69 1.13 5.28
N LEU A 61 1.35 -0.14 5.38
CA LEU A 61 -0.02 -0.62 5.22
C LEU A 61 -0.59 -0.89 6.60
N VAL A 62 -1.65 -0.17 6.97
CA VAL A 62 -2.30 -0.32 8.27
C VAL A 62 -3.65 -1.00 8.06
N ASP A 63 -3.84 -2.13 8.74
CA ASP A 63 -5.10 -2.87 8.73
C ASP A 63 -6.04 -2.27 9.77
N CYS A 64 -7.06 -1.55 9.30
CA CYS A 64 -8.04 -0.91 10.19
C CYS A 64 -9.08 -1.87 10.76
N SER A 65 -9.11 -3.11 10.26
CA SER A 65 -10.05 -4.12 10.75
C SER A 65 -9.54 -4.89 11.97
N ASN A 66 -8.27 -4.69 12.34
CA ASN A 66 -7.60 -5.37 13.45
C ASN A 66 -7.48 -6.89 13.29
N ASN A 67 -7.61 -7.40 12.07
CA ASN A 67 -7.55 -8.83 11.79
C ASN A 67 -6.30 -9.25 11.03
N ASN A 68 -5.41 -8.32 10.68
CA ASN A 68 -4.17 -8.56 9.93
C ASN A 68 -4.42 -9.34 8.64
N VAL A 69 -5.46 -8.96 7.91
CA VAL A 69 -5.89 -9.67 6.71
C VAL A 69 -5.33 -9.12 5.42
N PHE A 70 -4.68 -7.95 5.47
CA PHE A 70 -4.14 -7.30 4.28
C PHE A 70 -2.64 -7.52 4.15
N TYR A 71 -2.18 -7.68 2.92
CA TYR A 71 -0.74 -7.75 2.63
C TYR A 71 -0.46 -7.17 1.24
N LEU A 72 0.79 -6.77 1.03
CA LEU A 72 1.25 -6.14 -0.21
C LEU A 72 2.06 -7.12 -1.05
N LYS A 73 1.89 -7.03 -2.38
CA LYS A 73 2.73 -7.71 -3.35
C LYS A 73 3.08 -6.76 -4.48
N ASP A 74 4.15 -7.08 -5.19
CA ASP A 74 4.56 -6.39 -6.42
C ASP A 74 4.70 -4.89 -6.24
N ILE A 75 5.37 -4.47 -5.17
CA ILE A 75 5.67 -3.08 -4.93
C ILE A 75 6.67 -2.60 -5.97
N LYS A 76 6.33 -1.52 -6.66
CA LYS A 76 7.22 -0.88 -7.63
C LYS A 76 7.36 0.59 -7.30
N VAL A 77 8.56 1.08 -7.40
CA VAL A 77 8.88 2.50 -7.21
C VAL A 77 9.44 3.03 -8.51
N ASN A 78 8.76 4.00 -9.13
CA ASN A 78 9.08 4.52 -10.44
C ASN A 78 9.22 3.42 -11.51
N GLY A 79 8.35 2.41 -11.43
CA GLY A 79 8.33 1.30 -12.37
C GLY A 79 9.33 0.19 -12.12
N ALA A 80 10.21 0.33 -11.12
CA ALA A 80 11.20 -0.70 -10.78
C ALA A 80 10.76 -1.48 -9.56
N ALA A 81 10.95 -2.81 -9.59
CA ALA A 81 10.58 -3.67 -8.47
C ALA A 81 11.32 -3.25 -7.20
N ASN A 82 10.60 -3.20 -6.10
CA ASN A 82 11.12 -2.80 -4.80
C ASN A 82 10.89 -3.93 -3.79
N ASN A 83 11.96 -4.33 -3.10
CA ASN A 83 11.91 -5.42 -2.13
C ASN A 83 11.45 -4.88 -0.77
N GLY A 84 10.14 -4.94 -0.54
CA GLY A 84 9.59 -4.54 0.74
C GLY A 84 9.15 -3.08 0.78
N PRO A 85 8.83 -2.57 1.99
CA PRO A 85 8.19 -1.27 2.13
C PRO A 85 9.14 -0.07 2.18
N MET A 86 10.47 -0.31 2.22
CA MET A 86 11.45 0.78 2.26
C MET A 86 11.93 1.09 0.85
N PHE A 87 12.04 2.37 0.53
CA PHE A 87 12.61 2.79 -0.75
C PHE A 87 13.48 4.02 -0.58
N THR A 88 14.38 4.22 -1.54
CA THR A 88 15.33 5.34 -1.54
C THR A 88 15.21 6.12 -2.85
N VAL A 89 15.23 7.41 -2.73
CA VAL A 89 15.19 8.32 -3.89
C VAL A 89 16.49 9.10 -4.03
#